data_dcdeefb5daea09cb3be5880d83e0d753
#
_entry.id   dcdeefb5daea09cb3be5880d83e0d753
#
_cell.length_a   1.000
_cell.length_b   1.000
_cell.length_c   1.000
_cell.angle_alpha   90.00
_cell.angle_beta   90.00
_cell.angle_gamma   90.00
#
_symmetry.space_group_name_H-M   'P 1'
#
loop_
_entity.id
_entity.type
_entity.pdbx_description
1 polymer ?
#
loop_
_entity_poly.entity_id
_entity_poly.type
_entity_poly.pdbx_seq_one_letter_code
_entity_poly.pdbx_strand_id
1 'polypeptide(L)'
;MAKNITFNTDARAKLAKGVNTLADAVTVTMGPKGRYVALQRTFGAPTITNDGVSVAKEIELEDNIENMGAQLVKEVATKTNDTVGDGTTTATLLAQAIVNDGLRNVAAGANPLAIRRGIDKAVNAAVAEMKKQAKPVETKEQIASVGTISAGDPEVGEKIAEAMEVVGKDGVITVEDSQTFDITIDTVEGMQFDKGYVSAYFVTDNDRMEAVMKDPYILITDQKISSVQVIMPVLEAVQRAGRGLLIIAEDIDGEALPTLVLNKIRGALNVCAVKAPGYGDRRKRILEDIAVLTGGQAALDELGVKVADITADMLGTAKSVTISKDNTVVVGGAGSKEAIDARIAQIKGEMENTTSDFDREKLQERLAKLSGGVAVIKVGAATESELKEIKHRVEDALQATRAAVEEGIVAGGGVAFMDAAPALDAVEIDDPEEKIGVDIVKKALTAPVATIAKNAGFEGAVVVDKVAELPAGQGLNSANGEWGDMIEMGVLDPVKVSRVTLQNAASVASLILITEATVSDVPKNTQLEDAIAAATAGQQGGGMY
;
A
#
# COMPACT_ATOMS: atom_id res chain seq x y z
N MET A 1 8.52 25.85 -22.18
CA MET A 1 8.79 26.72 -21.01
C MET A 1 10.29 26.80 -20.80
N ALA A 2 10.79 27.96 -20.34
CA ALA A 2 12.22 28.09 -19.99
C ALA A 2 12.51 27.23 -18.75
N LYS A 3 13.72 26.65 -18.70
CA LYS A 3 14.17 25.82 -17.59
C LYS A 3 15.25 26.54 -16.78
N ASN A 4 15.20 26.37 -15.48
CA ASN A 4 16.27 26.74 -14.57
C ASN A 4 17.13 25.51 -14.32
N ILE A 5 18.46 25.65 -14.48
CA ILE A 5 19.39 24.54 -14.26
C ILE A 5 20.31 24.93 -13.12
N THR A 6 20.32 24.12 -12.07
CA THR A 6 21.18 24.30 -10.90
C THR A 6 22.14 23.12 -10.79
N PHE A 7 23.40 23.38 -10.45
CA PHE A 7 24.47 22.38 -10.45
C PHE A 7 25.12 22.22 -9.09
N ASN A 8 25.87 21.13 -8.93
CA ASN A 8 26.83 20.92 -7.84
C ASN A 8 26.21 21.06 -6.42
N THR A 9 26.92 21.75 -5.56
CA THR A 9 26.57 21.92 -4.14
C THR A 9 25.20 22.57 -3.96
N ASP A 10 24.85 23.54 -4.81
CA ASP A 10 23.59 24.28 -4.69
C ASP A 10 22.38 23.40 -4.99
N ALA A 11 22.49 22.55 -6.03
CA ALA A 11 21.45 21.60 -6.35
C ALA A 11 21.25 20.58 -5.21
N ARG A 12 22.35 20.02 -4.71
CA ARG A 12 22.33 19.05 -3.60
C ARG A 12 21.83 19.64 -2.30
N ALA A 13 22.23 20.86 -1.95
CA ALA A 13 21.78 21.54 -0.74
C ALA A 13 20.26 21.77 -0.75
N LYS A 14 19.69 22.19 -1.89
CA LYS A 14 18.25 22.38 -2.03
C LYS A 14 17.48 21.06 -1.99
N LEU A 15 17.97 20.01 -2.69
CA LEU A 15 17.38 18.68 -2.60
C LEU A 15 17.36 18.18 -1.14
N ALA A 16 18.50 18.28 -0.43
CA ALA A 16 18.59 17.88 0.96
C ALA A 16 17.63 18.67 1.86
N LYS A 17 17.44 19.95 1.62
CA LYS A 17 16.49 20.76 2.38
C LYS A 17 15.06 20.26 2.18
N GLY A 18 14.67 19.93 0.96
CA GLY A 18 13.36 19.33 0.67
C GLY A 18 13.17 17.98 1.38
N VAL A 19 14.17 17.08 1.30
CA VAL A 19 14.20 15.82 2.02
C VAL A 19 13.98 16.03 3.52
N ASN A 20 14.74 16.94 4.12
CA ASN A 20 14.67 17.20 5.56
C ASN A 20 13.33 17.81 5.96
N THR A 21 12.81 18.76 5.20
CA THR A 21 11.52 19.40 5.51
C THR A 21 10.39 18.37 5.55
N LEU A 22 10.33 17.46 4.59
CA LEU A 22 9.32 16.40 4.59
C LEU A 22 9.57 15.39 5.72
N ALA A 23 10.80 14.90 5.85
CA ALA A 23 11.11 13.86 6.83
C ALA A 23 10.91 14.36 8.27
N ASP A 24 11.25 15.60 8.58
CA ASP A 24 11.04 16.18 9.91
C ASP A 24 9.56 16.28 10.27
N ALA A 25 8.69 16.59 9.29
CA ALA A 25 7.24 16.61 9.50
C ALA A 25 6.65 15.20 9.72
N VAL A 26 7.19 14.19 9.05
CA VAL A 26 6.72 12.80 9.15
C VAL A 26 7.23 12.13 10.42
N THR A 27 8.51 12.31 10.77
CA THR A 27 9.15 11.56 11.87
C THR A 27 8.64 11.91 13.27
N VAL A 28 7.91 13.03 13.44
CA VAL A 28 7.25 13.36 14.72
C VAL A 28 6.17 12.35 15.10
N THR A 29 5.65 11.58 14.14
CA THR A 29 4.61 10.56 14.36
C THR A 29 5.17 9.21 14.82
N MET A 30 6.51 9.03 14.80
CA MET A 30 7.17 7.75 14.99
C MET A 30 7.13 7.25 16.44
N GLY A 31 6.75 5.97 16.60
CA GLY A 31 6.81 5.25 17.88
C GLY A 31 5.59 5.44 18.77
N PRO A 32 5.53 4.75 19.94
CA PRO A 32 4.34 4.69 20.79
C PRO A 32 3.97 6.04 21.45
N LYS A 33 4.87 7.03 21.46
CA LYS A 33 4.62 8.40 21.89
C LYS A 33 4.77 9.41 20.76
N GLY A 34 4.64 8.93 19.51
CA GLY A 34 4.52 9.77 18.32
C GLY A 34 3.33 10.73 18.43
N ARG A 35 3.45 11.87 17.75
CA ARG A 35 2.43 12.91 17.77
C ARG A 35 1.69 12.97 16.46
N TYR A 36 0.55 13.62 16.48
CA TYR A 36 -0.27 13.84 15.29
C TYR A 36 0.14 15.09 14.53
N VAL A 37 -0.08 15.08 13.23
CA VAL A 37 0.11 16.23 12.32
C VAL A 37 -1.26 16.71 11.85
N ALA A 38 -1.47 18.03 11.87
CA ALA A 38 -2.68 18.64 11.36
C ALA A 38 -2.48 19.05 9.90
N LEU A 39 -3.28 18.51 9.00
CA LEU A 39 -3.26 18.75 7.55
C LEU A 39 -4.39 19.69 7.18
N GLN A 40 -4.06 20.80 6.50
CA GLN A 40 -5.06 21.72 6.00
C GLN A 40 -5.88 21.08 4.88
N ARG A 41 -7.20 21.32 4.87
CA ARG A 41 -8.08 20.95 3.76
C ARG A 41 -8.56 22.20 3.05
N THR A 42 -8.76 22.08 1.74
CA THR A 42 -9.32 23.19 0.93
C THR A 42 -10.73 23.54 1.39
N PHE A 43 -11.50 22.54 1.84
CA PHE A 43 -12.84 22.70 2.39
C PHE A 43 -12.99 21.81 3.62
N GLY A 44 -13.68 22.33 4.65
CA GLY A 44 -13.94 21.60 5.90
C GLY A 44 -12.89 21.79 6.99
N ALA A 45 -12.92 20.94 8.00
CA ALA A 45 -11.98 20.95 9.11
C ALA A 45 -10.62 20.33 8.71
N PRO A 46 -9.50 20.75 9.33
CA PRO A 46 -8.21 20.09 9.15
C PRO A 46 -8.30 18.60 9.50
N THR A 47 -7.58 17.78 8.75
CA THR A 47 -7.39 16.36 9.09
C THR A 47 -6.25 16.25 10.09
N ILE A 48 -6.47 15.52 11.17
CA ILE A 48 -5.43 15.20 12.17
C ILE A 48 -5.07 13.72 12.00
N THR A 49 -3.81 13.43 11.72
CA THR A 49 -3.34 12.07 11.46
C THR A 49 -1.95 11.86 12.02
N ASN A 50 -1.61 10.62 12.32
CA ASN A 50 -0.26 10.14 12.64
C ASN A 50 0.28 9.21 11.55
N ASP A 51 -0.49 8.95 10.50
CA ASP A 51 -0.03 8.15 9.36
C ASP A 51 1.00 8.91 8.52
N GLY A 52 2.22 8.33 8.43
CA GLY A 52 3.35 8.95 7.75
C GLY A 52 3.15 9.15 6.26
N VAL A 53 2.48 8.25 5.56
CA VAL A 53 2.24 8.40 4.12
C VAL A 53 1.21 9.49 3.83
N SER A 54 0.17 9.62 4.65
CA SER A 54 -0.82 10.70 4.54
C SER A 54 -0.17 12.06 4.76
N VAL A 55 0.71 12.18 5.76
CA VAL A 55 1.48 13.41 5.98
C VAL A 55 2.39 13.71 4.79
N ALA A 56 3.13 12.72 4.29
CA ALA A 56 4.05 12.91 3.16
C ALA A 56 3.34 13.34 1.89
N LYS A 57 2.16 12.79 1.61
CA LYS A 57 1.36 13.10 0.41
C LYS A 57 0.93 14.56 0.34
N GLU A 58 0.66 15.22 1.46
CA GLU A 58 0.19 16.60 1.52
C GLU A 58 1.31 17.65 1.45
N ILE A 59 2.58 17.23 1.54
CA ILE A 59 3.70 18.18 1.55
C ILE A 59 4.10 18.57 0.12
N GLU A 60 3.95 19.86 -0.17
CA GLU A 60 4.48 20.53 -1.34
C GLU A 60 5.23 21.79 -0.93
N LEU A 61 6.39 22.05 -1.55
CA LEU A 61 7.26 23.17 -1.21
C LEU A 61 7.28 24.20 -2.35
N GLU A 62 7.38 25.48 -2.00
CA GLU A 62 7.38 26.58 -2.96
C GLU A 62 8.60 26.59 -3.90
N ASP A 63 9.80 26.28 -3.38
CA ASP A 63 10.99 26.15 -4.22
C ASP A 63 10.95 24.83 -5.00
N ASN A 64 10.94 24.91 -6.32
CA ASN A 64 10.82 23.75 -7.19
C ASN A 64 11.90 22.67 -6.96
N ILE A 65 13.12 23.05 -6.56
CA ILE A 65 14.22 22.10 -6.33
C ILE A 65 14.08 21.47 -4.94
N GLU A 66 13.72 22.26 -3.94
CA GLU A 66 13.39 21.72 -2.62
C GLU A 66 12.20 20.74 -2.73
N ASN A 67 11.19 21.11 -3.51
CA ASN A 67 10.04 20.24 -3.76
C ASN A 67 10.45 18.94 -4.47
N MET A 68 11.41 18.95 -5.41
CA MET A 68 11.94 17.70 -6.00
C MET A 68 12.51 16.77 -4.92
N GLY A 69 13.27 17.32 -3.95
CA GLY A 69 13.79 16.55 -2.82
C GLY A 69 12.68 15.96 -1.95
N ALA A 70 11.65 16.75 -1.64
CA ALA A 70 10.47 16.29 -0.91
C ALA A 70 9.72 15.19 -1.69
N GLN A 71 9.49 15.36 -2.99
CA GLN A 71 8.79 14.37 -3.82
C GLN A 71 9.53 13.03 -3.91
N LEU A 72 10.87 13.04 -3.95
CA LEU A 72 11.66 11.80 -3.92
C LEU A 72 11.47 11.00 -2.61
N VAL A 73 11.42 11.68 -1.47
CA VAL A 73 11.14 11.01 -0.19
C VAL A 73 9.67 10.62 -0.04
N LYS A 74 8.75 11.42 -0.58
CA LYS A 74 7.33 11.06 -0.70
C LYS A 74 7.15 9.75 -1.48
N GLU A 75 7.93 9.54 -2.56
CA GLU A 75 7.94 8.28 -3.32
C GLU A 75 8.39 7.10 -2.44
N VAL A 76 9.39 7.29 -1.55
CA VAL A 76 9.82 6.25 -0.59
C VAL A 76 8.66 5.83 0.30
N ALA A 77 7.96 6.79 0.91
CA ALA A 77 6.82 6.52 1.79
C ALA A 77 5.69 5.81 1.03
N THR A 78 5.31 6.32 -0.15
CA THR A 78 4.24 5.77 -0.97
C THR A 78 4.56 4.33 -1.41
N LYS A 79 5.77 4.09 -1.95
CA LYS A 79 6.17 2.76 -2.40
C LYS A 79 6.25 1.74 -1.26
N THR A 80 6.65 2.18 -0.07
CA THR A 80 6.66 1.33 1.12
C THR A 80 5.23 0.97 1.53
N ASN A 81 4.33 1.95 1.56
CA ASN A 81 2.91 1.72 1.81
C ASN A 81 2.29 0.73 0.82
N ASP A 82 2.51 0.93 -0.48
CA ASP A 82 1.97 0.08 -1.54
C ASP A 82 2.48 -1.38 -1.45
N THR A 83 3.67 -1.59 -0.86
CA THR A 83 4.30 -2.92 -0.80
C THR A 83 3.96 -3.68 0.47
N VAL A 84 3.89 -2.99 1.62
CA VAL A 84 3.76 -3.65 2.94
C VAL A 84 2.75 -2.98 3.87
N GLY A 85 2.15 -1.87 3.49
CA GLY A 85 1.11 -1.15 4.24
C GLY A 85 1.58 -0.47 5.52
N ASP A 86 2.84 -0.62 5.92
CA ASP A 86 3.40 -0.09 7.17
C ASP A 86 4.86 0.33 6.98
N GLY A 87 5.46 0.97 7.99
CA GLY A 87 6.88 1.36 7.99
C GLY A 87 7.20 2.62 7.18
N THR A 88 6.20 3.37 6.72
CA THR A 88 6.37 4.58 5.89
C THR A 88 7.20 5.66 6.57
N THR A 89 6.98 5.88 7.86
CA THR A 89 7.77 6.83 8.70
C THR A 89 9.21 6.36 8.85
N THR A 90 9.43 5.07 9.10
CA THR A 90 10.78 4.48 9.22
C THR A 90 11.55 4.60 7.90
N ALA A 91 10.89 4.33 6.76
CA ALA A 91 11.51 4.45 5.44
C ALA A 91 11.93 5.90 5.14
N THR A 92 11.06 6.86 5.47
CA THR A 92 11.33 8.30 5.34
C THR A 92 12.53 8.73 6.19
N LEU A 93 12.59 8.29 7.45
CA LEU A 93 13.69 8.56 8.37
C LEU A 93 15.02 7.97 7.89
N LEU A 94 15.02 6.71 7.45
CA LEU A 94 16.21 6.05 6.93
C LEU A 94 16.72 6.75 5.66
N ALA A 95 15.83 7.16 4.76
CA ALA A 95 16.21 7.93 3.57
C ALA A 95 16.86 9.26 3.96
N GLN A 96 16.29 10.01 4.92
CA GLN A 96 16.86 11.23 5.44
C GLN A 96 18.25 11.01 6.02
N ALA A 97 18.43 9.98 6.86
CA ALA A 97 19.69 9.66 7.49
C ALA A 97 20.80 9.36 6.47
N ILE A 98 20.49 8.51 5.47
CA ILE A 98 21.43 8.14 4.39
C ILE A 98 21.77 9.37 3.53
N VAL A 99 20.78 10.17 3.14
CA VAL A 99 21.00 11.39 2.33
C VAL A 99 21.89 12.38 3.06
N ASN A 100 21.59 12.68 4.33
CA ASN A 100 22.34 13.70 5.07
C ASN A 100 23.79 13.31 5.30
N ASP A 101 24.05 12.04 5.65
CA ASP A 101 25.42 11.58 5.88
C ASP A 101 26.16 11.38 4.54
N GLY A 102 25.47 10.87 3.53
CA GLY A 102 26.02 10.70 2.19
C GLY A 102 26.43 12.02 1.54
N LEU A 103 25.59 13.05 1.59
CA LEU A 103 25.88 14.35 1.02
C LEU A 103 27.06 15.06 1.72
N ARG A 104 27.28 14.84 3.03
CA ARG A 104 28.46 15.33 3.73
C ARG A 104 29.73 14.71 3.16
N ASN A 105 29.73 13.41 2.89
CA ASN A 105 30.88 12.71 2.33
C ASN A 105 31.11 13.11 0.85
N VAL A 106 30.07 13.27 0.05
CA VAL A 106 30.15 13.76 -1.33
C VAL A 106 30.72 15.21 -1.35
N ALA A 107 30.29 16.07 -0.44
CA ALA A 107 30.81 17.43 -0.30
C ALA A 107 32.29 17.44 0.15
N ALA A 108 32.75 16.42 0.88
CA ALA A 108 34.15 16.21 1.23
C ALA A 108 35.00 15.65 0.08
N GLY A 109 34.40 15.34 -1.07
CA GLY A 109 35.09 14.88 -2.28
C GLY A 109 35.05 13.38 -2.54
N ALA A 110 34.30 12.60 -1.76
CA ALA A 110 34.13 11.17 -2.00
C ALA A 110 33.30 10.90 -3.28
N ASN A 111 33.63 9.85 -4.00
CA ASN A 111 32.95 9.47 -5.24
C ASN A 111 31.52 8.95 -4.97
N PRO A 112 30.47 9.65 -5.41
CA PRO A 112 29.09 9.25 -5.13
C PRO A 112 28.70 7.90 -5.73
N LEU A 113 29.32 7.48 -6.84
CA LEU A 113 29.06 6.17 -7.44
C LEU A 113 29.68 5.02 -6.62
N ALA A 114 30.85 5.26 -6.01
CA ALA A 114 31.46 4.28 -5.09
C ALA A 114 30.63 4.20 -3.80
N ILE A 115 30.22 5.34 -3.22
CA ILE A 115 29.32 5.39 -2.07
C ILE A 115 28.05 4.57 -2.34
N ARG A 116 27.41 4.76 -3.51
CA ARG A 116 26.21 4.00 -3.89
C ARG A 116 26.45 2.50 -3.89
N ARG A 117 27.56 2.02 -4.51
CA ARG A 117 27.89 0.58 -4.49
C ARG A 117 28.08 0.05 -3.06
N GLY A 118 28.70 0.84 -2.19
CA GLY A 118 28.85 0.53 -0.78
C GLY A 118 27.51 0.44 -0.04
N ILE A 119 26.59 1.39 -0.30
CA ILE A 119 25.23 1.36 0.23
C ILE A 119 24.49 0.10 -0.22
N ASP A 120 24.55 -0.25 -1.50
CA ASP A 120 23.89 -1.44 -2.04
C ASP A 120 24.41 -2.74 -1.38
N LYS A 121 25.75 -2.87 -1.19
CA LYS A 121 26.36 -4.01 -0.49
C LYS A 121 25.91 -4.07 0.98
N ALA A 122 25.89 -2.93 1.68
CA ALA A 122 25.50 -2.84 3.08
C ALA A 122 24.03 -3.20 3.30
N VAL A 123 23.13 -2.68 2.46
CA VAL A 123 21.70 -2.99 2.52
C VAL A 123 21.43 -4.47 2.31
N ASN A 124 22.11 -5.09 1.32
CA ASN A 124 21.98 -6.52 1.10
C ASN A 124 22.44 -7.35 2.31
N ALA A 125 23.55 -6.96 2.95
CA ALA A 125 24.04 -7.62 4.16
C ALA A 125 23.08 -7.45 5.34
N ALA A 126 22.59 -6.23 5.58
CA ALA A 126 21.62 -5.96 6.64
C ALA A 126 20.31 -6.75 6.45
N VAL A 127 19.77 -6.76 5.24
CA VAL A 127 18.55 -7.52 4.90
C VAL A 127 18.76 -9.03 5.09
N ALA A 128 19.91 -9.56 4.68
CA ALA A 128 20.24 -10.98 4.89
C ALA A 128 20.30 -11.31 6.39
N GLU A 129 20.84 -10.42 7.20
CA GLU A 129 20.94 -10.64 8.65
C GLU A 129 19.57 -10.55 9.32
N MET A 130 18.73 -9.54 8.98
CA MET A 130 17.34 -9.45 9.48
C MET A 130 16.55 -10.73 9.17
N LYS A 131 16.70 -11.29 7.97
CA LYS A 131 16.03 -12.54 7.59
C LYS A 131 16.51 -13.75 8.41
N LYS A 132 17.78 -13.79 8.83
CA LYS A 132 18.28 -14.85 9.71
C LYS A 132 17.73 -14.75 11.14
N GLN A 133 17.50 -13.53 11.61
CA GLN A 133 16.92 -13.25 12.93
C GLN A 133 15.42 -13.50 12.99
N ALA A 134 14.78 -13.65 11.84
CA ALA A 134 13.34 -13.82 11.72
C ALA A 134 12.84 -15.04 12.51
N LYS A 135 11.81 -14.82 13.32
CA LYS A 135 11.06 -15.88 14.00
C LYS A 135 9.71 -16.05 13.31
N PRO A 136 9.26 -17.26 12.97
CA PRO A 136 7.95 -17.46 12.37
C PRO A 136 6.84 -17.05 13.34
N VAL A 137 5.72 -16.55 12.80
CA VAL A 137 4.52 -16.27 13.57
C VAL A 137 3.66 -17.53 13.60
N GLU A 138 3.51 -18.11 14.78
CA GLU A 138 2.82 -19.39 14.97
C GLU A 138 1.56 -19.29 15.78
N THR A 139 1.48 -18.34 16.73
CA THR A 139 0.36 -18.23 17.67
C THR A 139 -0.53 -17.02 17.41
N LYS A 140 -1.80 -17.13 17.87
CA LYS A 140 -2.79 -16.05 17.79
C LYS A 140 -2.33 -14.80 18.55
N GLU A 141 -1.65 -15.00 19.69
CA GLU A 141 -1.14 -13.92 20.53
C GLU A 141 -0.04 -13.13 19.81
N GLN A 142 0.83 -13.80 19.04
CA GLN A 142 1.85 -13.14 18.22
C GLN A 142 1.19 -12.33 17.10
N ILE A 143 0.16 -12.88 16.43
CA ILE A 143 -0.61 -12.16 15.42
C ILE A 143 -1.26 -10.92 16.03
N ALA A 144 -1.92 -11.06 17.18
CA ALA A 144 -2.56 -9.96 17.90
C ALA A 144 -1.52 -8.89 18.30
N SER A 145 -0.31 -9.29 18.73
CA SER A 145 0.75 -8.36 19.10
C SER A 145 1.24 -7.53 17.91
N VAL A 146 1.42 -8.14 16.73
CA VAL A 146 1.76 -7.41 15.49
C VAL A 146 0.69 -6.37 15.17
N GLY A 147 -0.57 -6.80 15.14
CA GLY A 147 -1.71 -5.92 14.86
C GLY A 147 -1.82 -4.78 15.88
N THR A 148 -1.61 -5.07 17.17
CA THR A 148 -1.62 -4.08 18.25
C THR A 148 -0.55 -3.02 18.07
N ILE A 149 0.67 -3.40 17.70
CA ILE A 149 1.78 -2.44 17.50
C ILE A 149 1.52 -1.55 16.31
N SER A 150 1.11 -2.13 15.19
CA SER A 150 0.84 -1.37 13.97
C SER A 150 -0.35 -0.43 14.15
N ALA A 151 -1.45 -0.89 14.76
CA ALA A 151 -2.62 -0.05 15.02
C ALA A 151 -2.46 0.91 16.20
N GLY A 152 -1.53 0.64 17.14
CA GLY A 152 -1.46 1.31 18.42
C GLY A 152 -2.66 1.01 19.34
N ASP A 153 -3.41 -0.07 19.08
CA ASP A 153 -4.66 -0.41 19.74
C ASP A 153 -4.79 -1.94 19.92
N PRO A 154 -4.87 -2.44 21.18
CA PRO A 154 -5.00 -3.87 21.44
C PRO A 154 -6.29 -4.50 20.90
N GLU A 155 -7.40 -3.76 20.88
CA GLU A 155 -8.68 -4.26 20.37
C GLU A 155 -8.59 -4.55 18.87
N VAL A 156 -7.95 -3.68 18.12
CA VAL A 156 -7.69 -3.88 16.68
C VAL A 156 -6.84 -5.13 16.46
N GLY A 157 -5.75 -5.29 17.22
CA GLY A 157 -4.87 -6.46 17.14
C GLY A 157 -5.59 -7.77 17.40
N GLU A 158 -6.42 -7.83 18.44
CA GLU A 158 -7.25 -9.00 18.78
C GLU A 158 -8.24 -9.32 17.66
N LYS A 159 -8.91 -8.31 17.10
CA LYS A 159 -9.87 -8.49 16.00
C LYS A 159 -9.21 -8.99 14.71
N ILE A 160 -8.03 -8.51 14.38
CA ILE A 160 -7.27 -9.02 13.23
C ILE A 160 -6.88 -10.48 13.44
N ALA A 161 -6.39 -10.84 14.64
CA ALA A 161 -6.03 -12.22 14.95
C ALA A 161 -7.25 -13.15 14.93
N GLU A 162 -8.42 -12.71 15.42
CA GLU A 162 -9.67 -13.43 15.33
C GLU A 162 -10.11 -13.64 13.88
N ALA A 163 -10.04 -12.60 13.05
CA ALA A 163 -10.36 -12.68 11.62
C ALA A 163 -9.45 -13.68 10.89
N MET A 164 -8.13 -13.64 11.15
CA MET A 164 -7.16 -14.57 10.55
C MET A 164 -7.36 -16.01 11.01
N GLU A 165 -7.81 -16.23 12.25
CA GLU A 165 -8.16 -17.57 12.74
C GLU A 165 -9.35 -18.17 11.98
N VAL A 166 -10.36 -17.33 11.68
CA VAL A 166 -11.57 -17.75 10.97
C VAL A 166 -11.32 -18.11 9.51
N VAL A 167 -10.59 -17.26 8.79
CA VAL A 167 -10.38 -17.45 7.33
C VAL A 167 -9.05 -18.15 7.00
N GLY A 168 -8.18 -18.36 7.98
CA GLY A 168 -6.84 -18.92 7.79
C GLY A 168 -5.82 -17.89 7.37
N LYS A 169 -4.53 -18.30 7.31
CA LYS A 169 -3.39 -17.41 7.04
C LYS A 169 -3.46 -16.74 5.64
N ASP A 170 -3.97 -17.46 4.66
CA ASP A 170 -4.12 -17.02 3.27
C ASP A 170 -5.54 -16.50 2.97
N GLY A 171 -6.39 -16.39 3.99
CA GLY A 171 -7.78 -15.99 3.87
C GLY A 171 -7.94 -14.50 3.54
N VAL A 172 -9.06 -14.17 2.93
CA VAL A 172 -9.38 -12.79 2.56
C VAL A 172 -10.00 -12.08 3.75
N ILE A 173 -9.42 -10.94 4.13
CA ILE A 173 -9.96 -10.05 5.16
C ILE A 173 -10.12 -8.68 4.54
N THR A 174 -11.29 -8.07 4.69
CA THR A 174 -11.63 -6.72 4.25
C THR A 174 -12.07 -5.86 5.41
N VAL A 175 -11.97 -4.54 5.25
CA VAL A 175 -12.40 -3.56 6.25
C VAL A 175 -13.54 -2.74 5.66
N GLU A 176 -14.70 -2.74 6.31
CA GLU A 176 -15.88 -1.99 5.88
C GLU A 176 -16.36 -1.03 6.98
N ASP A 177 -17.09 0.01 6.57
CA ASP A 177 -17.69 0.97 7.47
C ASP A 177 -18.90 0.32 8.18
N SER A 178 -19.04 0.59 9.48
CA SER A 178 -20.21 0.21 10.29
C SER A 178 -21.01 1.44 10.71
N GLN A 179 -22.29 1.22 11.03
CA GLN A 179 -23.14 2.22 11.67
C GLN A 179 -23.15 2.11 13.21
N THR A 180 -22.46 1.10 13.75
CA THR A 180 -22.23 0.94 15.20
C THR A 180 -20.95 1.66 15.62
N PHE A 181 -20.67 1.69 16.93
CA PHE A 181 -19.44 2.32 17.44
C PHE A 181 -18.30 1.31 17.69
N ASP A 182 -18.59 0.03 17.57
CA ASP A 182 -17.67 -1.05 17.91
C ASP A 182 -17.00 -1.63 16.66
N ILE A 183 -15.85 -2.29 16.84
CA ILE A 183 -15.20 -3.09 15.82
C ILE A 183 -15.74 -4.52 15.90
N THR A 184 -16.41 -4.98 14.84
CA THR A 184 -16.99 -6.33 14.77
C THR A 184 -16.46 -7.10 13.57
N ILE A 185 -16.55 -8.44 13.63
CA ILE A 185 -16.13 -9.32 12.55
C ILE A 185 -17.34 -10.10 12.07
N ASP A 186 -17.58 -10.04 10.76
CA ASP A 186 -18.55 -10.90 10.07
C ASP A 186 -17.81 -11.82 9.10
N THR A 187 -18.27 -13.06 8.98
CA THR A 187 -17.80 -13.96 7.94
C THR A 187 -18.88 -14.11 6.88
N VAL A 188 -18.52 -13.89 5.63
CA VAL A 188 -19.43 -13.94 4.49
C VAL A 188 -18.83 -14.74 3.34
N GLU A 189 -19.71 -15.29 2.49
CA GLU A 189 -19.28 -15.91 1.23
C GLU A 189 -18.60 -14.85 0.36
N GLY A 190 -17.45 -15.18 -0.20
CA GLY A 190 -16.68 -14.25 -1.02
C GLY A 190 -15.39 -14.86 -1.53
N MET A 191 -14.70 -14.15 -2.42
CA MET A 191 -13.41 -14.56 -2.94
C MET A 191 -12.57 -13.39 -3.43
N GLN A 192 -11.27 -13.60 -3.47
CA GLN A 192 -10.32 -12.70 -4.13
C GLN A 192 -9.68 -13.36 -5.36
N PHE A 193 -9.42 -12.55 -6.40
CA PHE A 193 -8.61 -12.96 -7.54
C PHE A 193 -7.65 -11.85 -8.00
N ASP A 194 -6.53 -12.27 -8.60
CA ASP A 194 -5.36 -11.43 -8.91
C ASP A 194 -5.53 -10.70 -10.24
N LYS A 195 -6.55 -9.86 -10.35
CA LYS A 195 -6.77 -8.92 -11.45
C LYS A 195 -7.42 -7.66 -10.91
N GLY A 196 -6.83 -6.52 -11.22
CA GLY A 196 -7.35 -5.22 -10.86
C GLY A 196 -8.05 -4.51 -12.02
N TYR A 197 -8.40 -3.24 -11.79
CA TYR A 197 -9.08 -2.44 -12.79
C TYR A 197 -8.20 -2.21 -14.05
N VAL A 198 -8.84 -2.22 -15.21
CA VAL A 198 -8.15 -1.98 -16.51
C VAL A 198 -7.82 -0.50 -16.73
N SER A 199 -8.36 0.40 -15.92
CA SER A 199 -8.11 1.84 -16.01
C SER A 199 -8.27 2.50 -14.64
N ALA A 200 -7.31 3.35 -14.27
CA ALA A 200 -7.37 4.13 -13.03
C ALA A 200 -8.56 5.12 -12.98
N TYR A 201 -9.16 5.45 -14.11
CA TYR A 201 -10.37 6.29 -14.16
C TYR A 201 -11.62 5.61 -13.58
N PHE A 202 -11.58 4.32 -13.28
CA PHE A 202 -12.65 3.61 -12.56
C PHE A 202 -12.58 3.79 -11.05
N VAL A 203 -11.47 4.28 -10.51
CA VAL A 203 -11.24 4.51 -9.08
C VAL A 203 -12.35 5.42 -8.50
N THR A 204 -12.85 5.07 -7.33
CA THR A 204 -13.83 5.83 -6.56
C THR A 204 -13.24 6.37 -5.27
N ASP A 205 -12.23 5.72 -4.73
CA ASP A 205 -11.45 6.13 -3.58
C ASP A 205 -10.02 6.47 -4.04
N ASN A 206 -9.75 7.76 -4.20
CA ASN A 206 -8.44 8.23 -4.70
C ASN A 206 -7.33 8.08 -3.66
N ASP A 207 -7.65 8.06 -2.37
CA ASP A 207 -6.66 7.93 -1.30
C ASP A 207 -6.03 6.53 -1.32
N ARG A 208 -6.83 5.53 -1.66
CA ARG A 208 -6.44 4.11 -1.75
C ARG A 208 -6.20 3.62 -3.17
N MET A 209 -6.56 4.44 -4.15
CA MET A 209 -6.57 4.01 -5.56
C MET A 209 -7.43 2.75 -5.79
N GLU A 210 -8.61 2.71 -5.19
CA GLU A 210 -9.56 1.61 -5.27
C GLU A 210 -10.89 2.01 -5.91
N ALA A 211 -11.51 1.08 -6.62
CA ALA A 211 -12.89 1.18 -7.07
C ALA A 211 -13.77 0.35 -6.13
N VAL A 212 -14.55 1.01 -5.27
CA VAL A 212 -15.49 0.36 -4.34
C VAL A 212 -16.90 0.44 -4.91
N MET A 213 -17.55 -0.70 -5.04
CA MET A 213 -18.90 -0.83 -5.59
C MET A 213 -19.80 -1.53 -4.58
N LYS A 214 -20.91 -0.87 -4.20
CA LYS A 214 -21.95 -1.43 -3.31
C LYS A 214 -23.08 -1.98 -4.16
N ASP A 215 -23.56 -3.17 -3.84
CA ASP A 215 -24.61 -3.90 -4.55
C ASP A 215 -24.46 -3.94 -6.08
N PRO A 216 -23.25 -4.22 -6.64
CA PRO A 216 -23.08 -4.22 -8.08
C PRO A 216 -23.74 -5.40 -8.76
N TYR A 217 -24.11 -5.22 -10.03
CA TYR A 217 -24.23 -6.32 -10.96
C TYR A 217 -22.85 -6.75 -11.47
N ILE A 218 -22.68 -8.02 -11.81
CA ILE A 218 -21.40 -8.60 -12.24
C ILE A 218 -21.63 -9.33 -13.56
N LEU A 219 -21.05 -8.80 -14.64
CA LEU A 219 -20.99 -9.45 -15.94
C LEU A 219 -19.72 -10.29 -16.03
N ILE A 220 -19.85 -11.57 -16.32
CA ILE A 220 -18.75 -12.54 -16.33
C ILE A 220 -18.64 -13.18 -17.72
N THR A 221 -17.47 -13.06 -18.37
CA THR A 221 -17.25 -13.65 -19.68
C THR A 221 -15.78 -13.99 -19.93
N ASP A 222 -15.53 -15.02 -20.76
CA ASP A 222 -14.22 -15.33 -21.32
C ASP A 222 -13.98 -14.64 -22.67
N GLN A 223 -14.94 -13.86 -23.15
CA GLN A 223 -14.88 -13.14 -24.41
C GLN A 223 -14.25 -11.76 -24.23
N LYS A 224 -13.65 -11.24 -25.30
CA LYS A 224 -13.14 -9.89 -25.38
C LYS A 224 -14.24 -8.90 -25.73
N ILE A 225 -14.29 -7.76 -25.05
CA ILE A 225 -15.26 -6.70 -25.29
C ILE A 225 -14.53 -5.50 -25.94
N SER A 226 -14.67 -5.38 -27.27
CA SER A 226 -14.06 -4.29 -28.05
C SER A 226 -15.08 -3.21 -28.47
N SER A 227 -16.38 -3.53 -28.43
CA SER A 227 -17.46 -2.58 -28.75
C SER A 227 -18.52 -2.56 -27.64
N VAL A 228 -18.94 -1.36 -27.26
CA VAL A 228 -20.01 -1.14 -26.27
C VAL A 228 -21.36 -1.68 -26.75
N GLN A 229 -21.57 -1.77 -28.05
CA GLN A 229 -22.83 -2.27 -28.65
C GLN A 229 -23.16 -3.68 -28.16
N VAL A 230 -22.13 -4.52 -27.94
CA VAL A 230 -22.29 -5.92 -27.51
C VAL A 230 -22.88 -6.02 -26.09
N ILE A 231 -22.59 -5.05 -25.22
CA ILE A 231 -23.06 -5.02 -23.83
C ILE A 231 -24.16 -3.96 -23.59
N MET A 232 -24.65 -3.32 -24.65
CA MET A 232 -25.63 -2.25 -24.52
C MET A 232 -26.89 -2.67 -23.75
N PRO A 233 -27.48 -3.88 -24.00
CA PRO A 233 -28.64 -4.33 -23.24
C PRO A 233 -28.38 -4.43 -21.73
N VAL A 234 -27.17 -4.88 -21.36
CA VAL A 234 -26.72 -4.96 -19.95
C VAL A 234 -26.60 -3.55 -19.36
N LEU A 235 -25.94 -2.63 -20.07
CA LEU A 235 -25.77 -1.25 -19.59
C LEU A 235 -27.10 -0.53 -19.36
N GLU A 236 -28.05 -0.72 -20.26
CA GLU A 236 -29.42 -0.15 -20.12
C GLU A 236 -30.18 -0.76 -18.93
N ALA A 237 -30.02 -2.07 -18.70
CA ALA A 237 -30.66 -2.75 -17.57
C ALA A 237 -30.08 -2.26 -16.25
N VAL A 238 -28.75 -2.15 -16.15
CA VAL A 238 -28.02 -1.66 -14.98
C VAL A 238 -28.38 -0.20 -14.68
N GLN A 239 -28.42 0.65 -15.70
CA GLN A 239 -28.83 2.06 -15.57
C GLN A 239 -30.25 2.20 -15.07
N ARG A 240 -31.19 1.41 -15.59
CA ARG A 240 -32.60 1.40 -15.12
C ARG A 240 -32.72 0.95 -13.67
N ALA A 241 -31.87 0.01 -13.23
CA ALA A 241 -31.83 -0.48 -11.86
C ALA A 241 -31.12 0.50 -10.90
N GLY A 242 -30.38 1.49 -11.40
CA GLY A 242 -29.59 2.43 -10.59
C GLY A 242 -28.44 1.79 -9.83
N ARG A 243 -27.96 0.62 -10.26
CA ARG A 243 -26.89 -0.15 -9.61
C ARG A 243 -25.57 0.02 -10.37
N GLY A 244 -24.45 -0.33 -9.71
CA GLY A 244 -23.14 -0.41 -10.36
C GLY A 244 -23.01 -1.67 -11.23
N LEU A 245 -22.08 -1.68 -12.17
CA LEU A 245 -21.70 -2.83 -12.99
C LEU A 245 -20.20 -3.11 -12.90
N LEU A 246 -19.85 -4.30 -12.42
CA LEU A 246 -18.52 -4.86 -12.61
C LEU A 246 -18.52 -5.71 -13.87
N ILE A 247 -17.56 -5.48 -14.76
CA ILE A 247 -17.33 -6.28 -15.97
C ILE A 247 -16.06 -7.10 -15.78
N ILE A 248 -16.19 -8.43 -15.82
CA ILE A 248 -15.06 -9.37 -15.81
C ILE A 248 -15.01 -10.02 -17.20
N ALA A 249 -14.01 -9.65 -18.01
CA ALA A 249 -13.89 -10.10 -19.38
C ALA A 249 -12.44 -10.49 -19.72
N GLU A 250 -12.22 -11.26 -20.80
CA GLU A 250 -10.85 -11.58 -21.22
C GLU A 250 -10.01 -10.33 -21.42
N ASP A 251 -10.55 -9.35 -22.12
CA ASP A 251 -9.98 -8.01 -22.28
C ASP A 251 -11.10 -7.01 -22.59
N ILE A 252 -10.86 -5.74 -22.28
CA ILE A 252 -11.74 -4.63 -22.64
C ILE A 252 -10.89 -3.59 -23.35
N ASP A 253 -11.10 -3.43 -24.66
CA ASP A 253 -10.30 -2.52 -25.49
C ASP A 253 -11.12 -1.80 -26.56
N GLY A 254 -10.47 -1.39 -27.66
CA GLY A 254 -11.10 -0.72 -28.78
C GLY A 254 -11.88 0.53 -28.34
N GLU A 255 -13.12 0.67 -28.81
CA GLU A 255 -14.03 1.77 -28.42
C GLU A 255 -14.73 1.53 -27.08
N ALA A 256 -14.75 0.29 -26.58
CA ALA A 256 -15.48 -0.06 -25.36
C ALA A 256 -14.87 0.63 -24.13
N LEU A 257 -13.56 0.50 -23.94
CA LEU A 257 -12.89 1.06 -22.76
C LEU A 257 -13.03 2.59 -22.66
N PRO A 258 -12.69 3.40 -23.67
CA PRO A 258 -12.88 4.85 -23.61
C PRO A 258 -14.33 5.26 -23.37
N THR A 259 -15.29 4.55 -23.95
CA THR A 259 -16.71 4.84 -23.79
C THR A 259 -17.18 4.57 -22.36
N LEU A 260 -16.77 3.44 -21.74
CA LEU A 260 -17.08 3.14 -20.34
C LEU A 260 -16.45 4.18 -19.40
N VAL A 261 -15.18 4.51 -19.60
CA VAL A 261 -14.46 5.54 -18.83
C VAL A 261 -15.16 6.89 -18.93
N LEU A 262 -15.51 7.32 -20.14
CA LEU A 262 -16.19 8.61 -20.34
C LEU A 262 -17.55 8.68 -19.61
N ASN A 263 -18.34 7.61 -19.65
CA ASN A 263 -19.63 7.53 -18.98
C ASN A 263 -19.47 7.47 -17.43
N LYS A 264 -18.41 6.82 -16.94
CA LYS A 264 -18.04 6.83 -15.52
C LYS A 264 -17.69 8.25 -15.06
N ILE A 265 -16.80 8.95 -15.78
CA ILE A 265 -16.38 10.33 -15.45
C ILE A 265 -17.58 11.30 -15.47
N ARG A 266 -18.52 11.12 -16.41
CA ARG A 266 -19.74 11.92 -16.49
C ARG A 266 -20.77 11.58 -15.41
N GLY A 267 -20.56 10.55 -14.61
CA GLY A 267 -21.52 10.08 -13.62
C GLY A 267 -22.77 9.41 -14.20
N ALA A 268 -22.78 9.13 -15.51
CA ALA A 268 -23.91 8.48 -16.19
C ALA A 268 -23.99 6.98 -15.88
N LEU A 269 -22.84 6.32 -15.65
CA LEU A 269 -22.74 4.90 -15.31
C LEU A 269 -21.77 4.73 -14.14
N ASN A 270 -22.14 3.93 -13.14
CA ASN A 270 -21.22 3.44 -12.14
C ASN A 270 -20.67 2.09 -12.60
N VAL A 271 -19.53 2.10 -13.30
CA VAL A 271 -18.94 0.92 -13.93
C VAL A 271 -17.47 0.79 -13.55
N CYS A 272 -17.02 -0.45 -13.38
CA CYS A 272 -15.62 -0.83 -13.32
C CYS A 272 -15.41 -2.07 -14.20
N ALA A 273 -14.23 -2.18 -14.81
CA ALA A 273 -13.88 -3.29 -15.66
C ALA A 273 -12.53 -3.88 -15.24
N VAL A 274 -12.48 -5.22 -15.19
CA VAL A 274 -11.29 -6.01 -14.82
C VAL A 274 -11.07 -7.12 -15.84
N LYS A 275 -9.81 -7.54 -15.99
CA LYS A 275 -9.48 -8.70 -16.82
C LYS A 275 -9.83 -9.99 -16.08
N ALA A 276 -10.34 -10.98 -16.83
CA ALA A 276 -10.62 -12.31 -16.30
C ALA A 276 -9.33 -12.97 -15.76
N PRO A 277 -9.38 -13.58 -14.55
CA PRO A 277 -8.23 -14.24 -13.96
C PRO A 277 -7.90 -15.56 -14.68
N GLY A 278 -6.61 -15.92 -14.71
CA GLY A 278 -6.12 -17.14 -15.35
C GLY A 278 -6.03 -17.04 -16.89
N TYR A 279 -5.68 -18.17 -17.52
CA TYR A 279 -5.52 -18.31 -18.98
C TYR A 279 -6.11 -19.64 -19.44
N GLY A 280 -6.60 -19.69 -20.69
CA GLY A 280 -7.13 -20.90 -21.31
C GLY A 280 -8.27 -21.53 -20.48
N ASP A 281 -8.26 -22.85 -20.36
CA ASP A 281 -9.32 -23.58 -19.64
C ASP A 281 -9.39 -23.26 -18.14
N ARG A 282 -8.27 -22.86 -17.54
CA ARG A 282 -8.27 -22.38 -16.13
C ARG A 282 -9.09 -21.11 -15.97
N ARG A 283 -9.01 -20.17 -16.92
CA ARG A 283 -9.82 -18.95 -16.91
C ARG A 283 -11.30 -19.30 -16.85
N LYS A 284 -11.75 -20.22 -17.70
CA LYS A 284 -13.16 -20.67 -17.75
C LYS A 284 -13.60 -21.21 -16.39
N ARG A 285 -12.78 -22.11 -15.81
CA ARG A 285 -13.08 -22.71 -14.49
C ARG A 285 -13.18 -21.67 -13.37
N ILE A 286 -12.30 -20.65 -13.35
CA ILE A 286 -12.37 -19.58 -12.36
C ILE A 286 -13.59 -18.69 -12.61
N LEU A 287 -13.93 -18.39 -13.86
CA LEU A 287 -15.14 -17.61 -14.19
C LEU A 287 -16.42 -18.36 -13.79
N GLU A 288 -16.47 -19.69 -13.92
CA GLU A 288 -17.56 -20.51 -13.40
C GLU A 288 -17.63 -20.44 -11.86
N ASP A 289 -16.48 -20.48 -11.16
CA ASP A 289 -16.44 -20.36 -9.71
C ASP A 289 -16.99 -19.00 -9.25
N ILE A 290 -16.60 -17.90 -9.97
CA ILE A 290 -17.14 -16.55 -9.69
C ILE A 290 -18.64 -16.49 -9.99
N ALA A 291 -19.12 -17.12 -11.05
CA ALA A 291 -20.53 -17.15 -11.40
C ALA A 291 -21.36 -17.89 -10.33
N VAL A 292 -20.90 -19.05 -9.87
CA VAL A 292 -21.54 -19.79 -8.77
C VAL A 292 -21.56 -18.97 -7.50
N LEU A 293 -20.45 -18.33 -7.13
CA LEU A 293 -20.36 -17.48 -5.95
C LEU A 293 -21.33 -16.30 -5.97
N THR A 294 -21.48 -15.67 -7.14
CA THR A 294 -22.28 -14.45 -7.29
C THR A 294 -23.72 -14.70 -7.72
N GLY A 295 -24.07 -15.98 -7.93
CA GLY A 295 -25.41 -16.38 -8.37
C GLY A 295 -25.75 -15.97 -9.79
N GLY A 296 -24.72 -15.69 -10.62
CA GLY A 296 -24.86 -15.33 -12.02
C GLY A 296 -24.54 -16.47 -12.99
N GLN A 297 -24.47 -16.14 -14.28
CA GLN A 297 -24.06 -17.05 -15.33
C GLN A 297 -22.85 -16.47 -16.08
N ALA A 298 -21.83 -17.30 -16.31
CA ALA A 298 -20.70 -16.92 -17.15
C ALA A 298 -21.04 -17.09 -18.63
N ALA A 299 -20.82 -16.05 -19.43
CA ALA A 299 -20.89 -16.11 -20.89
C ALA A 299 -19.57 -16.69 -21.41
N LEU A 300 -19.56 -18.01 -21.63
CA LEU A 300 -18.38 -18.74 -22.10
C LEU A 300 -18.62 -19.21 -23.55
N ASP A 301 -17.61 -18.99 -24.41
CA ASP A 301 -17.66 -19.42 -25.82
C ASP A 301 -17.93 -20.93 -25.98
N GLU A 302 -17.36 -21.73 -25.07
CA GLU A 302 -17.54 -23.18 -25.05
C GLU A 302 -19.00 -23.61 -24.81
N LEU A 303 -19.74 -22.83 -24.02
CA LEU A 303 -21.16 -23.06 -23.74
C LEU A 303 -22.07 -22.46 -24.83
N GLY A 304 -21.50 -21.78 -25.83
CA GLY A 304 -22.24 -21.11 -26.90
C GLY A 304 -22.99 -19.85 -26.41
N VAL A 305 -22.74 -19.37 -25.20
CA VAL A 305 -23.39 -18.19 -24.64
C VAL A 305 -22.57 -16.97 -25.04
N LYS A 306 -23.16 -16.08 -25.82
CA LYS A 306 -22.51 -14.81 -26.22
C LYS A 306 -22.82 -13.70 -25.21
N VAL A 307 -21.88 -12.79 -25.06
CA VAL A 307 -22.08 -11.59 -24.19
C VAL A 307 -23.32 -10.79 -24.61
N ALA A 308 -23.63 -10.74 -25.90
CA ALA A 308 -24.80 -10.05 -26.42
C ALA A 308 -26.16 -10.68 -26.00
N ASP A 309 -26.15 -11.94 -25.59
CA ASP A 309 -27.35 -12.67 -25.18
C ASP A 309 -27.58 -12.60 -23.64
N ILE A 310 -26.67 -11.97 -22.91
CA ILE A 310 -26.77 -11.81 -21.45
C ILE A 310 -27.89 -10.85 -21.10
N THR A 311 -28.79 -11.31 -20.24
CA THR A 311 -29.90 -10.55 -19.66
C THR A 311 -29.62 -10.19 -18.21
N ALA A 312 -30.39 -9.27 -17.61
CA ALA A 312 -30.15 -8.79 -16.26
C ALA A 312 -30.24 -9.89 -15.18
N ASP A 313 -31.07 -10.89 -15.40
CA ASP A 313 -31.26 -12.06 -14.52
C ASP A 313 -30.11 -13.06 -14.57
N MET A 314 -29.27 -12.98 -15.60
CA MET A 314 -28.06 -13.79 -15.73
C MET A 314 -26.83 -13.12 -15.08
N LEU A 315 -26.94 -11.84 -14.70
CA LEU A 315 -25.84 -11.13 -14.03
C LEU A 315 -25.66 -11.63 -12.59
N GLY A 316 -24.41 -11.83 -12.20
CA GLY A 316 -24.08 -12.04 -10.80
C GLY A 316 -24.32 -10.80 -9.95
N THR A 317 -24.41 -10.97 -8.64
CA THR A 317 -24.52 -9.86 -7.68
C THR A 317 -23.70 -10.15 -6.42
N ALA A 318 -23.29 -9.11 -5.72
CA ALA A 318 -22.59 -9.20 -4.43
C ALA A 318 -22.99 -8.03 -3.53
N LYS A 319 -22.73 -8.13 -2.21
CA LYS A 319 -22.95 -7.00 -1.29
C LYS A 319 -21.99 -5.87 -1.58
N SER A 320 -20.72 -6.18 -1.75
CA SER A 320 -19.69 -5.21 -2.16
C SER A 320 -18.62 -5.86 -3.02
N VAL A 321 -17.97 -5.04 -3.86
CA VAL A 321 -16.77 -5.42 -4.59
C VAL A 321 -15.76 -4.30 -4.47
N THR A 322 -14.53 -4.66 -4.06
CA THR A 322 -13.39 -3.74 -3.97
C THR A 322 -12.35 -4.15 -5.00
N ILE A 323 -11.98 -3.22 -5.87
CA ILE A 323 -11.03 -3.46 -6.96
C ILE A 323 -9.84 -2.50 -6.78
N SER A 324 -8.68 -3.06 -6.51
CA SER A 324 -7.40 -2.35 -6.51
C SER A 324 -6.72 -2.41 -7.87
N LYS A 325 -5.50 -1.93 -7.96
CA LYS A 325 -4.70 -2.02 -9.19
C LYS A 325 -4.43 -3.47 -9.62
N ASP A 326 -4.27 -4.38 -8.66
CA ASP A 326 -3.80 -5.75 -8.93
C ASP A 326 -4.81 -6.84 -8.52
N ASN A 327 -5.79 -6.52 -7.67
CA ASN A 327 -6.71 -7.48 -7.08
C ASN A 327 -8.17 -7.03 -7.15
N THR A 328 -9.07 -8.01 -7.18
CA THR A 328 -10.51 -7.83 -7.02
C THR A 328 -11.01 -8.72 -5.91
N VAL A 329 -11.70 -8.15 -4.93
CA VAL A 329 -12.33 -8.85 -3.80
C VAL A 329 -13.85 -8.74 -3.93
N VAL A 330 -14.53 -9.88 -3.98
CA VAL A 330 -15.98 -10.00 -3.99
C VAL A 330 -16.44 -10.41 -2.61
N VAL A 331 -17.31 -9.63 -1.98
CA VAL A 331 -17.82 -9.83 -0.61
C VAL A 331 -19.32 -10.05 -0.65
N GLY A 332 -19.80 -11.13 -0.01
CA GLY A 332 -21.22 -11.42 0.07
C GLY A 332 -21.85 -11.70 -1.28
N GLY A 333 -21.28 -12.63 -2.05
CA GLY A 333 -21.87 -13.09 -3.30
C GLY A 333 -23.28 -13.67 -3.08
N ALA A 334 -24.18 -13.49 -4.06
CA ALA A 334 -25.57 -13.91 -3.96
C ALA A 334 -25.82 -15.38 -4.38
N GLY A 335 -24.75 -16.14 -4.63
CA GLY A 335 -24.86 -17.59 -4.90
C GLY A 335 -25.48 -18.34 -3.75
N SER A 336 -26.28 -19.37 -4.05
CA SER A 336 -26.85 -20.19 -2.99
C SER A 336 -25.77 -21.06 -2.34
N LYS A 337 -25.89 -21.29 -1.04
CA LYS A 337 -24.92 -22.11 -0.31
C LYS A 337 -24.84 -23.53 -0.90
N GLU A 338 -25.99 -24.08 -1.30
CA GLU A 338 -26.05 -25.40 -1.93
C GLU A 338 -25.26 -25.46 -3.25
N ALA A 339 -25.30 -24.39 -4.08
CA ALA A 339 -24.56 -24.32 -5.32
C ALA A 339 -23.04 -24.19 -5.06
N ILE A 340 -22.65 -23.40 -4.07
CA ILE A 340 -21.25 -23.22 -3.64
C ILE A 340 -20.72 -24.54 -3.07
N ASP A 341 -21.44 -25.19 -2.17
CA ASP A 341 -21.05 -26.49 -1.60
C ASP A 341 -20.92 -27.59 -2.66
N ALA A 342 -21.84 -27.62 -3.63
CA ALA A 342 -21.76 -28.54 -4.77
C ALA A 342 -20.52 -28.29 -5.62
N ARG A 343 -20.18 -27.01 -5.87
CA ARG A 343 -18.96 -26.65 -6.62
C ARG A 343 -17.69 -27.03 -5.85
N ILE A 344 -17.66 -26.82 -4.54
CA ILE A 344 -16.56 -27.25 -3.66
C ILE A 344 -16.39 -28.77 -3.72
N ALA A 345 -17.48 -29.53 -3.65
CA ALA A 345 -17.45 -31.00 -3.76
C ALA A 345 -16.92 -31.47 -5.14
N GLN A 346 -17.32 -30.79 -6.22
CA GLN A 346 -16.79 -31.04 -7.57
C GLN A 346 -15.27 -30.83 -7.63
N ILE A 347 -14.76 -29.70 -7.15
CA ILE A 347 -13.31 -29.39 -7.14
C ILE A 347 -12.54 -30.43 -6.32
N LYS A 348 -13.05 -30.86 -5.16
CA LYS A 348 -12.47 -31.94 -4.35
C LYS A 348 -12.41 -33.27 -5.12
N GLY A 349 -13.47 -33.63 -5.82
CA GLY A 349 -13.49 -34.82 -6.65
C GLY A 349 -12.51 -34.75 -7.83
N GLU A 350 -12.36 -33.59 -8.47
CA GLU A 350 -11.33 -33.37 -9.51
C GLU A 350 -9.91 -33.52 -8.94
N MET A 351 -9.68 -33.01 -7.71
CA MET A 351 -8.38 -33.08 -7.02
C MET A 351 -7.99 -34.51 -6.63
N GLU A 352 -8.95 -35.34 -6.25
CA GLU A 352 -8.71 -36.77 -5.92
C GLU A 352 -8.38 -37.60 -7.18
N ASN A 353 -8.93 -37.24 -8.31
CA ASN A 353 -8.78 -37.97 -9.58
C ASN A 353 -7.58 -37.51 -10.43
N THR A 354 -6.97 -36.35 -10.11
CA THR A 354 -5.81 -35.86 -10.87
C THR A 354 -4.52 -36.56 -10.47
N THR A 355 -3.71 -36.93 -11.47
CA THR A 355 -2.37 -37.52 -11.28
C THR A 355 -1.25 -36.48 -11.39
N SER A 356 -1.57 -35.25 -11.79
CA SER A 356 -0.63 -34.15 -11.94
C SER A 356 -0.52 -33.36 -10.63
N ASP A 357 0.67 -33.29 -10.05
CA ASP A 357 0.91 -32.49 -8.84
C ASP A 357 0.65 -31.01 -9.07
N PHE A 358 0.98 -30.50 -10.27
CA PHE A 358 0.71 -29.13 -10.64
C PHE A 358 -0.80 -28.83 -10.76
N ASP A 359 -1.59 -29.73 -11.35
CA ASP A 359 -3.04 -29.55 -11.43
C ASP A 359 -3.68 -29.68 -10.04
N ARG A 360 -3.16 -30.58 -9.21
CA ARG A 360 -3.62 -30.71 -7.80
C ARG A 360 -3.38 -29.44 -7.02
N GLU A 361 -2.21 -28.79 -7.15
CA GLU A 361 -1.91 -27.51 -6.53
C GLU A 361 -2.89 -26.42 -6.99
N LYS A 362 -3.18 -26.33 -8.28
CA LYS A 362 -4.11 -25.34 -8.83
C LYS A 362 -5.58 -25.59 -8.44
N LEU A 363 -5.97 -26.83 -8.31
CA LEU A 363 -7.28 -27.18 -7.76
C LEU A 363 -7.38 -26.83 -6.28
N GLN A 364 -6.30 -27.02 -5.52
CA GLN A 364 -6.24 -26.63 -4.12
C GLN A 364 -6.34 -25.11 -3.93
N GLU A 365 -5.65 -24.31 -4.78
CA GLU A 365 -5.80 -22.84 -4.79
C GLU A 365 -7.25 -22.42 -5.05
N ARG A 366 -7.93 -23.02 -6.04
CA ARG A 366 -9.34 -22.73 -6.35
C ARG A 366 -10.26 -23.11 -5.18
N LEU A 367 -10.02 -24.29 -4.59
CA LEU A 367 -10.77 -24.77 -3.42
C LEU A 367 -10.62 -23.80 -2.25
N ALA A 368 -9.40 -23.36 -1.94
CA ALA A 368 -9.13 -22.42 -0.86
C ALA A 368 -9.84 -21.07 -1.09
N LYS A 369 -9.80 -20.54 -2.31
CA LYS A 369 -10.47 -19.28 -2.68
C LYS A 369 -11.99 -19.35 -2.56
N LEU A 370 -12.61 -20.49 -2.86
CA LEU A 370 -14.06 -20.64 -2.83
C LEU A 370 -14.58 -21.05 -1.45
N SER A 371 -13.82 -21.85 -0.68
CA SER A 371 -14.24 -22.37 0.63
C SER A 371 -13.86 -21.50 1.81
N GLY A 372 -12.88 -20.60 1.65
CA GLY A 372 -12.34 -19.77 2.73
C GLY A 372 -13.27 -18.64 3.17
N GLY A 373 -14.17 -18.20 2.30
CA GLY A 373 -14.99 -17.02 2.57
C GLY A 373 -14.16 -15.74 2.69
N VAL A 374 -14.79 -14.68 3.18
CA VAL A 374 -14.17 -13.39 3.48
C VAL A 374 -14.53 -13.00 4.91
N ALA A 375 -13.53 -12.70 5.74
CA ALA A 375 -13.76 -12.02 7.02
C ALA A 375 -13.88 -10.52 6.76
N VAL A 376 -14.96 -9.93 7.23
CA VAL A 376 -15.22 -8.49 7.11
C VAL A 376 -15.09 -7.87 8.49
N ILE A 377 -14.01 -7.10 8.69
CA ILE A 377 -13.84 -6.28 9.88
C ILE A 377 -14.67 -5.01 9.68
N LYS A 378 -15.71 -4.85 10.45
CA LYS A 378 -16.58 -3.68 10.43
C LYS A 378 -16.13 -2.68 11.47
N VAL A 379 -15.84 -1.47 11.03
CA VAL A 379 -15.33 -0.38 11.87
C VAL A 379 -16.40 0.68 12.00
N GLY A 380 -16.71 1.07 13.24
CA GLY A 380 -17.62 2.16 13.54
C GLY A 380 -16.97 3.27 14.35
N ALA A 381 -17.49 4.50 14.22
CA ALA A 381 -17.02 5.65 14.98
C ALA A 381 -18.11 6.73 15.10
N ALA A 382 -17.92 7.68 16.02
CA ALA A 382 -18.88 8.75 16.25
C ALA A 382 -18.90 9.82 15.15
N THR A 383 -17.77 10.00 14.44
CA THR A 383 -17.61 10.98 13.36
C THR A 383 -16.99 10.35 12.12
N GLU A 384 -17.28 10.91 10.97
CA GLU A 384 -16.72 10.43 9.69
C GLU A 384 -15.19 10.55 9.64
N SER A 385 -14.63 11.57 10.27
CA SER A 385 -13.17 11.76 10.35
C SER A 385 -12.50 10.70 11.22
N GLU A 386 -13.09 10.37 12.36
CA GLU A 386 -12.63 9.30 13.25
C GLU A 386 -12.76 7.92 12.59
N LEU A 387 -13.89 7.68 11.91
CA LEU A 387 -14.12 6.44 11.18
C LEU A 387 -13.02 6.18 10.13
N LYS A 388 -12.67 7.20 9.36
CA LYS A 388 -11.60 7.11 8.36
C LYS A 388 -10.25 6.80 9.01
N GLU A 389 -9.94 7.47 10.13
CA GLU A 389 -8.68 7.27 10.85
C GLU A 389 -8.58 5.85 11.40
N ILE A 390 -9.61 5.35 12.11
CA ILE A 390 -9.62 3.98 12.65
C ILE A 390 -9.53 2.95 11.53
N LYS A 391 -10.27 3.16 10.43
CA LYS A 391 -10.25 2.27 9.28
C LYS A 391 -8.86 2.16 8.66
N HIS A 392 -8.14 3.28 8.46
CA HIS A 392 -6.77 3.28 7.97
C HIS A 392 -5.85 2.49 8.91
N ARG A 393 -5.94 2.72 10.22
CA ARG A 393 -5.15 1.98 11.22
C ARG A 393 -5.40 0.47 11.17
N VAL A 394 -6.66 0.06 11.04
CA VAL A 394 -7.03 -1.38 10.93
C VAL A 394 -6.45 -1.99 9.66
N GLU A 395 -6.48 -1.27 8.54
CA GLU A 395 -5.93 -1.73 7.27
C GLU A 395 -4.41 -1.84 7.28
N ASP A 396 -3.71 -0.84 7.83
CA ASP A 396 -2.26 -0.86 8.00
C ASP A 396 -1.85 -2.04 8.91
N ALA A 397 -2.55 -2.22 10.03
CA ALA A 397 -2.32 -3.32 10.94
C ALA A 397 -2.59 -4.70 10.31
N LEU A 398 -3.58 -4.81 9.44
CA LEU A 398 -3.86 -6.02 8.68
C LEU A 398 -2.73 -6.33 7.69
N GLN A 399 -2.21 -5.33 6.99
CA GLN A 399 -1.09 -5.49 6.05
C GLN A 399 0.19 -5.88 6.78
N ALA A 400 0.50 -5.21 7.90
CA ALA A 400 1.65 -5.55 8.76
C ALA A 400 1.53 -6.99 9.29
N THR A 401 0.35 -7.40 9.71
CA THR A 401 0.10 -8.76 10.22
C THR A 401 0.29 -9.81 9.11
N ARG A 402 -0.19 -9.56 7.90
CA ARG A 402 0.08 -10.41 6.73
C ARG A 402 1.57 -10.52 6.42
N ALA A 403 2.28 -9.37 6.43
CA ALA A 403 3.72 -9.34 6.24
C ALA A 403 4.49 -10.17 7.29
N ALA A 404 4.01 -10.14 8.56
CA ALA A 404 4.58 -10.95 9.64
C ALA A 404 4.33 -12.45 9.46
N VAL A 405 3.14 -12.84 9.03
CA VAL A 405 2.82 -14.25 8.75
C VAL A 405 3.64 -14.78 7.57
N GLU A 406 3.92 -13.93 6.56
CA GLU A 406 4.64 -14.30 5.34
C GLU A 406 6.14 -14.47 5.56
N GLU A 407 6.82 -13.55 6.25
CA GLU A 407 8.29 -13.55 6.40
C GLU A 407 8.77 -13.68 7.86
N GLY A 408 7.86 -13.72 8.84
CA GLY A 408 8.21 -13.76 10.25
C GLY A 408 8.38 -12.38 10.89
N ILE A 409 8.76 -12.41 12.17
CA ILE A 409 8.92 -11.23 13.03
C ILE A 409 10.35 -11.12 13.58
N VAL A 410 10.75 -9.89 13.88
CA VAL A 410 11.99 -9.53 14.56
C VAL A 410 11.72 -8.63 15.75
N ALA A 411 12.75 -8.33 16.55
CA ALA A 411 12.68 -7.34 17.60
C ALA A 411 12.25 -5.98 17.04
N GLY A 412 11.18 -5.41 17.57
CA GLY A 412 10.61 -4.14 17.13
C GLY A 412 11.31 -2.91 17.73
N GLY A 413 10.68 -1.75 17.57
CA GLY A 413 11.20 -0.51 18.12
C GLY A 413 12.51 -0.04 17.48
N GLY A 414 12.85 -0.55 16.30
CA GLY A 414 14.09 -0.25 15.58
C GLY A 414 15.29 -1.13 15.99
N VAL A 415 15.13 -2.03 16.96
CA VAL A 415 16.22 -2.88 17.48
C VAL A 415 16.77 -3.81 16.39
N ALA A 416 15.92 -4.41 15.56
CA ALA A 416 16.35 -5.29 14.47
C ALA A 416 17.30 -4.61 13.47
N PHE A 417 17.16 -3.30 13.24
CA PHE A 417 18.12 -2.55 12.41
C PHE A 417 19.48 -2.45 13.08
N MET A 418 19.52 -2.22 14.38
CA MET A 418 20.78 -2.18 15.14
C MET A 418 21.43 -3.55 15.24
N ASP A 419 20.66 -4.61 15.44
CA ASP A 419 21.14 -6.00 15.48
C ASP A 419 21.71 -6.48 14.13
N ALA A 420 21.27 -5.87 13.03
CA ALA A 420 21.83 -6.14 11.71
C ALA A 420 23.15 -5.37 11.44
N ALA A 421 23.44 -4.30 12.19
CA ALA A 421 24.61 -3.45 11.93
C ALA A 421 25.98 -4.17 12.03
N PRO A 422 26.22 -5.13 12.96
CA PRO A 422 27.47 -5.89 13.00
C PRO A 422 27.76 -6.70 11.74
N ALA A 423 26.72 -7.18 11.02
CA ALA A 423 26.91 -7.93 9.78
C ALA A 423 27.57 -7.08 8.67
N LEU A 424 27.48 -5.75 8.76
CA LEU A 424 28.09 -4.84 7.81
C LEU A 424 29.63 -4.79 7.94
N ASP A 425 30.19 -5.16 9.08
CA ASP A 425 31.65 -5.23 9.27
C ASP A 425 32.28 -6.38 8.49
N ALA A 426 31.50 -7.38 8.12
CA ALA A 426 31.94 -8.54 7.34
C ALA A 426 31.75 -8.34 5.81
N VAL A 427 31.26 -7.20 5.36
CA VAL A 427 31.05 -6.91 3.94
C VAL A 427 32.40 -6.78 3.23
N GLU A 428 32.60 -7.58 2.20
CA GLU A 428 33.82 -7.50 1.37
C GLU A 428 33.83 -6.22 0.54
N ILE A 429 34.87 -5.42 0.69
CA ILE A 429 35.07 -4.12 0.07
C ILE A 429 36.35 -4.15 -0.76
N ASP A 430 36.19 -3.99 -2.08
CA ASP A 430 37.32 -3.93 -3.02
C ASP A 430 37.85 -2.49 -3.18
N ASP A 431 36.96 -1.50 -3.10
CA ASP A 431 37.23 -0.08 -3.25
C ASP A 431 37.10 0.61 -1.88
N PRO A 432 38.16 1.27 -1.36
CA PRO A 432 38.08 1.99 -0.09
C PRO A 432 36.97 3.03 0.01
N GLU A 433 36.55 3.63 -1.13
CA GLU A 433 35.45 4.60 -1.15
C GLU A 433 34.08 3.93 -0.98
N GLU A 434 33.92 2.66 -1.31
CA GLU A 434 32.70 1.89 -1.02
C GLU A 434 32.49 1.72 0.50
N LYS A 435 33.58 1.68 1.27
CA LYS A 435 33.51 1.60 2.75
C LYS A 435 32.72 2.77 3.32
N ILE A 436 32.81 3.96 2.72
CA ILE A 436 32.05 5.15 3.13
C ILE A 436 30.54 4.85 3.01
N GLY A 437 30.11 4.20 1.93
CA GLY A 437 28.72 3.80 1.74
C GLY A 437 28.24 2.82 2.80
N VAL A 438 29.08 1.85 3.17
CA VAL A 438 28.79 0.88 4.24
C VAL A 438 28.64 1.59 5.60
N ASP A 439 29.54 2.50 5.91
CA ASP A 439 29.54 3.24 7.18
C ASP A 439 28.31 4.19 7.27
N ILE A 440 27.88 4.79 6.15
CA ILE A 440 26.66 5.58 6.07
C ILE A 440 25.44 4.74 6.44
N VAL A 441 25.30 3.54 5.84
CA VAL A 441 24.17 2.65 6.15
C VAL A 441 24.26 2.20 7.61
N LYS A 442 25.42 1.76 8.08
CA LYS A 442 25.63 1.34 9.47
C LYS A 442 25.16 2.40 10.48
N LYS A 443 25.47 3.65 10.20
CA LYS A 443 25.02 4.77 11.02
C LYS A 443 23.51 5.02 10.87
N ALA A 444 22.97 4.95 9.65
CA ALA A 444 21.54 5.15 9.43
C ALA A 444 20.67 4.11 10.16
N LEU A 445 21.17 2.87 10.34
CA LEU A 445 20.46 1.83 11.08
C LEU A 445 20.20 2.17 12.56
N THR A 446 20.89 3.16 13.14
CA THR A 446 20.64 3.61 14.53
C THR A 446 19.51 4.64 14.61
N ALA A 447 19.13 5.27 13.49
CA ALA A 447 18.18 6.38 13.47
C ALA A 447 16.78 5.99 14.00
N PRO A 448 16.21 4.79 13.68
CA PRO A 448 14.91 4.40 14.20
C PRO A 448 14.86 4.37 15.73
N VAL A 449 15.80 3.68 16.38
CA VAL A 449 15.90 3.61 17.87
C VAL A 449 16.04 5.01 18.46
N ALA A 450 16.94 5.84 17.90
CA ALA A 450 17.18 7.19 18.38
C ALA A 450 15.92 8.06 18.30
N THR A 451 15.18 7.98 17.20
CA THR A 451 13.99 8.81 16.97
C THR A 451 12.81 8.36 17.83
N ILE A 452 12.57 7.06 17.96
CA ILE A 452 11.52 6.51 18.83
C ILE A 452 11.79 6.92 20.30
N ALA A 453 13.03 6.76 20.74
CA ALA A 453 13.44 7.16 22.09
C ALA A 453 13.25 8.67 22.32
N LYS A 454 13.68 9.50 21.36
CA LYS A 454 13.53 10.97 21.42
C LYS A 454 12.07 11.38 21.50
N ASN A 455 11.20 10.81 20.67
CA ASN A 455 9.77 11.11 20.70
C ASN A 455 9.12 10.67 22.03
N ALA A 456 9.66 9.65 22.68
CA ALA A 456 9.24 9.20 24.00
C ALA A 456 9.79 10.02 25.17
N GLY A 457 10.67 11.00 24.90
CA GLY A 457 11.26 11.89 25.92
C GLY A 457 12.57 11.39 26.50
N PHE A 458 13.20 10.38 25.89
CA PHE A 458 14.53 9.89 26.26
C PHE A 458 15.62 10.56 25.42
N GLU A 459 16.86 10.50 25.88
CA GLU A 459 18.00 10.94 25.08
C GLU A 459 18.39 9.87 24.07
N GLY A 460 18.09 10.10 22.79
CA GLY A 460 18.21 9.10 21.73
C GLY A 460 19.62 8.52 21.59
N ALA A 461 20.68 9.33 21.69
CA ALA A 461 22.06 8.87 21.61
C ALA A 461 22.41 7.90 22.74
N VAL A 462 22.00 8.22 23.98
CA VAL A 462 22.23 7.35 25.15
C VAL A 462 21.50 6.01 25.01
N VAL A 463 20.28 6.03 24.44
CA VAL A 463 19.52 4.79 24.19
C VAL A 463 20.21 3.95 23.13
N VAL A 464 20.69 4.54 22.04
CA VAL A 464 21.44 3.84 20.98
C VAL A 464 22.69 3.18 21.55
N ASP A 465 23.51 3.93 22.31
CA ASP A 465 24.72 3.39 22.91
C ASP A 465 24.41 2.20 23.84
N LYS A 466 23.37 2.32 24.66
CA LYS A 466 22.96 1.26 25.56
C LYS A 466 22.42 0.02 24.80
N VAL A 467 21.61 0.19 23.74
CA VAL A 467 21.12 -0.93 22.92
C VAL A 467 22.29 -1.65 22.24
N ALA A 468 23.33 -0.92 21.80
CA ALA A 468 24.51 -1.53 21.18
C ALA A 468 25.32 -2.42 22.12
N GLU A 469 25.20 -2.24 23.46
CA GLU A 469 25.85 -3.06 24.48
C GLU A 469 25.01 -4.27 24.91
N LEU A 470 23.71 -4.30 24.58
CA LEU A 470 22.80 -5.38 24.96
C LEU A 470 22.92 -6.60 24.03
N PRO A 471 22.50 -7.79 24.49
CA PRO A 471 22.31 -8.93 23.61
C PRO A 471 21.31 -8.62 22.49
N ALA A 472 21.48 -9.24 21.32
CA ALA A 472 20.57 -9.11 20.20
C ALA A 472 19.12 -9.39 20.62
N GLY A 473 18.17 -8.61 20.11
CA GLY A 473 16.76 -8.66 20.45
C GLY A 473 16.36 -7.90 21.71
N GLN A 474 17.31 -7.34 22.46
CA GLN A 474 17.04 -6.56 23.65
C GLN A 474 17.05 -5.05 23.36
N GLY A 475 16.15 -4.32 24.00
CA GLY A 475 16.04 -2.88 23.79
C GLY A 475 15.16 -2.16 24.83
N LEU A 476 14.78 -0.94 24.48
CA LEU A 476 13.90 -0.09 25.28
C LEU A 476 12.47 -0.16 24.75
N ASN A 477 11.53 -0.62 25.57
CA ASN A 477 10.12 -0.37 25.32
C ASN A 477 9.81 1.09 25.63
N SER A 478 9.76 1.92 24.59
CA SER A 478 9.57 3.36 24.72
C SER A 478 8.17 3.77 25.21
N ALA A 479 7.20 2.84 25.25
CA ALA A 479 5.87 3.12 25.79
C ALA A 479 5.90 3.27 27.32
N ASN A 480 6.63 2.38 28.02
CA ASN A 480 6.67 2.30 29.48
C ASN A 480 8.05 2.56 30.09
N GLY A 481 9.13 2.57 29.29
CA GLY A 481 10.51 2.79 29.73
C GLY A 481 11.22 1.53 30.24
N GLU A 482 10.67 0.34 30.04
CA GLU A 482 11.27 -0.92 30.45
C GLU A 482 12.31 -1.41 29.44
N TRP A 483 13.34 -2.10 29.97
CA TRP A 483 14.42 -2.69 29.20
C TRP A 483 14.33 -4.23 29.26
N GLY A 484 14.42 -4.89 28.11
CA GLY A 484 14.35 -6.36 28.06
C GLY A 484 14.28 -6.90 26.64
N ASP A 485 13.93 -8.17 26.50
CA ASP A 485 13.68 -8.80 25.22
C ASP A 485 12.42 -8.17 24.58
N MET A 486 12.62 -7.58 23.38
CA MET A 486 11.57 -6.83 22.72
C MET A 486 10.40 -7.72 22.31
N ILE A 487 10.67 -8.94 21.86
CA ILE A 487 9.62 -9.89 21.46
C ILE A 487 8.81 -10.35 22.67
N GLU A 488 9.49 -10.65 23.80
CA GLU A 488 8.80 -11.06 25.04
C GLU A 488 7.94 -9.91 25.62
N MET A 489 8.40 -8.67 25.45
CA MET A 489 7.62 -7.46 25.82
C MET A 489 6.48 -7.14 24.82
N GLY A 490 6.30 -7.97 23.77
CA GLY A 490 5.30 -7.73 22.73
C GLY A 490 5.68 -6.64 21.74
N VAL A 491 6.90 -6.11 21.76
CA VAL A 491 7.39 -5.09 20.82
C VAL A 491 8.11 -5.78 19.67
N LEU A 492 7.42 -5.97 18.57
CA LEU A 492 7.91 -6.77 17.44
C LEU A 492 7.51 -6.12 16.10
N ASP A 493 8.35 -6.29 15.09
CA ASP A 493 8.14 -5.78 13.74
C ASP A 493 8.15 -6.91 12.71
N PRO A 494 7.34 -6.84 11.64
CA PRO A 494 7.45 -7.78 10.53
C PRO A 494 8.78 -7.60 9.79
N VAL A 495 9.49 -8.71 9.53
CA VAL A 495 10.75 -8.67 8.76
C VAL A 495 10.56 -8.04 7.40
N LYS A 496 9.46 -8.37 6.72
CA LYS A 496 9.13 -7.83 5.41
C LYS A 496 9.03 -6.30 5.44
N VAL A 497 8.39 -5.73 6.46
CA VAL A 497 8.31 -4.27 6.65
C VAL A 497 9.71 -3.69 6.85
N SER A 498 10.48 -4.21 7.81
CA SER A 498 11.82 -3.69 8.14
C SER A 498 12.77 -3.70 6.94
N ARG A 499 12.80 -4.80 6.16
CA ARG A 499 13.68 -4.89 4.98
C ARG A 499 13.23 -3.99 3.82
N VAL A 500 11.92 -3.90 3.55
CA VAL A 500 11.38 -3.07 2.46
C VAL A 500 11.62 -1.59 2.76
N THR A 501 11.44 -1.15 4.00
CA THR A 501 11.74 0.23 4.42
C THR A 501 13.21 0.58 4.15
N LEU A 502 14.15 -0.28 4.53
CA LEU A 502 15.58 -0.05 4.30
C LEU A 502 15.93 -0.04 2.79
N GLN A 503 15.38 -0.98 2.03
CA GLN A 503 15.63 -1.09 0.59
C GLN A 503 15.10 0.13 -0.18
N ASN A 504 13.88 0.56 0.10
CA ASN A 504 13.28 1.73 -0.56
C ASN A 504 14.01 3.03 -0.17
N ALA A 505 14.33 3.20 1.11
CA ALA A 505 15.09 4.34 1.61
C ALA A 505 16.45 4.47 0.92
N ALA A 506 17.22 3.38 0.87
CA ALA A 506 18.54 3.35 0.27
C ALA A 506 18.50 3.57 -1.24
N SER A 507 17.50 3.02 -1.94
CA SER A 507 17.31 3.19 -3.38
C SER A 507 17.18 4.66 -3.75
N VAL A 508 16.28 5.37 -3.11
CA VAL A 508 16.03 6.79 -3.41
C VAL A 508 17.16 7.68 -2.89
N ALA A 509 17.68 7.41 -1.69
CA ALA A 509 18.82 8.14 -1.16
C ALA A 509 20.04 8.06 -2.09
N SER A 510 20.34 6.88 -2.64
CA SER A 510 21.42 6.68 -3.60
C SER A 510 21.24 7.51 -4.87
N LEU A 511 20.01 7.68 -5.37
CA LEU A 511 19.73 8.52 -6.52
C LEU A 511 20.02 10.01 -6.22
N ILE A 512 19.65 10.48 -5.02
CA ILE A 512 19.95 11.85 -4.59
C ILE A 512 21.47 12.09 -4.51
N LEU A 513 22.21 11.12 -3.96
CA LEU A 513 23.66 11.24 -3.79
C LEU A 513 24.43 11.35 -5.12
N ILE A 514 23.97 10.64 -6.16
CA ILE A 514 24.60 10.68 -7.50
C ILE A 514 24.10 11.85 -8.37
N THR A 515 23.11 12.62 -7.90
CA THR A 515 22.56 13.75 -8.65
C THR A 515 23.53 14.93 -8.60
N GLU A 516 23.91 15.45 -9.78
CA GLU A 516 24.84 16.57 -9.97
C GLU A 516 24.13 17.84 -10.40
N ALA A 517 23.02 17.72 -11.13
CA ALA A 517 22.26 18.85 -11.64
C ALA A 517 20.76 18.62 -11.49
N THR A 518 20.02 19.71 -11.28
CA THR A 518 18.56 19.73 -11.30
C THR A 518 18.07 20.64 -12.41
N VAL A 519 17.00 20.21 -13.10
CA VAL A 519 16.33 20.97 -14.16
C VAL A 519 14.90 21.23 -13.73
N SER A 520 14.57 22.48 -13.41
CA SER A 520 13.23 22.89 -12.96
C SER A 520 12.59 23.89 -13.91
N ASP A 521 11.27 24.03 -13.81
CA ASP A 521 10.60 25.14 -14.49
C ASP A 521 10.94 26.47 -13.80
N VAL A 522 11.06 27.52 -14.61
CA VAL A 522 11.18 28.87 -14.05
C VAL A 522 9.85 29.21 -13.38
N PRO A 523 9.83 29.64 -12.10
CA PRO A 523 8.60 30.02 -11.44
C PRO A 523 7.85 31.06 -12.26
N LYS A 524 6.58 30.83 -12.49
CA LYS A 524 5.72 31.84 -13.13
C LYS A 524 5.60 33.03 -12.19
N ASN A 525 5.87 34.19 -12.70
CA ASN A 525 5.67 35.44 -11.94
C ASN A 525 4.17 35.75 -11.92
N THR A 526 3.43 35.10 -11.01
CA THR A 526 1.97 35.25 -10.87
C THR A 526 1.56 36.71 -10.72
N GLN A 527 2.37 37.53 -10.04
CA GLN A 527 2.10 38.99 -9.91
C GLN A 527 2.13 39.71 -11.24
N LEU A 528 2.97 39.28 -12.17
CA LEU A 528 3.04 39.86 -13.52
C LEU A 528 1.89 39.37 -14.40
N GLU A 529 1.51 38.08 -14.29
CA GLU A 529 0.36 37.50 -15.00
C GLU A 529 -0.96 38.10 -14.50
N ASP A 530 -1.12 38.29 -13.20
CA ASP A 530 -2.29 38.94 -12.58
C ASP A 530 -2.35 40.42 -12.94
N ALA A 531 -1.21 41.12 -12.98
CA ALA A 531 -1.17 42.53 -13.43
C ALA A 531 -1.49 42.66 -14.93
N ILE A 532 -1.03 41.73 -15.78
CA ILE A 532 -1.35 41.68 -17.21
C ILE A 532 -2.84 41.33 -17.41
N ALA A 533 -3.37 40.36 -16.64
CA ALA A 533 -4.78 39.99 -16.69
C ALA A 533 -5.68 41.16 -16.24
N ALA A 534 -5.31 41.87 -15.18
CA ALA A 534 -6.02 43.08 -14.71
C ALA A 534 -5.95 44.22 -15.73
N ALA A 535 -4.78 44.42 -16.37
CA ALA A 535 -4.61 45.43 -17.40
C ALA A 535 -5.41 45.13 -18.69
N THR A 536 -5.48 43.85 -19.08
CA THR A 536 -6.29 43.40 -20.23
C THR A 536 -7.80 43.44 -19.96
N ALA A 537 -8.22 43.11 -18.73
CA ALA A 537 -9.65 43.25 -18.32
C ALA A 537 -10.10 44.69 -18.28
N GLY A 538 -9.20 45.63 -17.90
CA GLY A 538 -9.50 47.07 -17.90
C GLY A 538 -9.66 47.69 -19.31
N GLN A 539 -9.07 47.10 -20.34
CA GLN A 539 -9.18 47.59 -21.73
C GLN A 539 -10.46 47.10 -22.46
N GLN A 540 -11.12 46.06 -22.00
CA GLN A 540 -12.39 45.58 -22.60
C GLN A 540 -13.64 46.29 -22.05
N GLY A 541 -13.53 47.11 -21.00
CA GLY A 541 -14.63 47.85 -20.39
C GLY A 541 -14.89 49.26 -20.92
N GLY A 542 -14.09 49.77 -21.90
CA GLY A 542 -14.12 51.15 -22.38
C GLY A 542 -14.61 51.33 -23.82
N GLY A 543 -15.79 50.83 -24.16
CA GLY A 543 -16.32 50.97 -25.50
C GLY A 543 -17.82 50.76 -25.60
N MET A 544 -18.59 51.65 -25.01
CA MET A 544 -20.00 51.93 -25.39
C MET A 544 -20.43 53.27 -24.82
N TYR A 545 -20.28 54.30 -25.59
CA TYR A 545 -21.15 55.44 -25.61
C TYR A 545 -21.42 55.77 -27.07
#